data_6ef963ff991fbedf4e5abf3308db7612
#
_entry.id   6ef963ff991fbedf4e5abf3308db7612
#
_cell.length_a   1.000
_cell.length_b   1.000
_cell.length_c   1.000
_cell.angle_alpha   90.00
_cell.angle_beta   90.00
_cell.angle_gamma   90.00
#
_symmetry.space_group_name_H-M   'P 1'
#
loop_
_entity.id
_entity.type
_entity.pdbx_description
1 polymer ?
#
loop_
_entity_poly.entity_id
_entity_poly.type
_entity_poly.pdbx_seq_one_letter_code
_entity_poly.pdbx_strand_id
1 'polypeptide(L)'
;KDFDYWLKVFHNFLPSPQTRWCTRMMKLYPFKEWIKPMLEAGDQVYSYVAIRADEPHRTGLVDSDPNMHVIFPLREAGIDKQGVYDILESSGIGLPKYYEWRSRSGCTFCFFQQKIEWVHLLERHPDKFKEAMEYEKEATASGSPFTWSQGESLADLSKPERIKQIKFDFELRKARELALRPANPLRAGLERELDMDDIYGDDEGNGACNICTK
;
A
#
# COMPACT_ATOMS: atom_id res chain seq x y z
N LYS A 1 12.86 -10.38 -14.52
CA LYS A 1 13.53 -10.47 -13.20
C LYS A 1 12.46 -10.29 -12.12
N ASP A 2 12.24 -11.34 -11.33
CA ASP A 2 11.22 -11.43 -10.30
C ASP A 2 11.74 -10.94 -8.91
N PHE A 3 10.91 -11.12 -7.89
CA PHE A 3 11.25 -10.74 -6.52
C PHE A 3 12.46 -11.52 -5.99
N ASP A 4 12.50 -12.85 -6.24
CA ASP A 4 13.57 -13.73 -5.76
C ASP A 4 14.92 -13.39 -6.37
N TYR A 5 14.93 -13.04 -7.66
CA TYR A 5 16.14 -12.55 -8.32
C TYR A 5 16.69 -11.31 -7.61
N TRP A 6 15.84 -10.32 -7.38
CA TRP A 6 16.26 -9.06 -6.75
C TRP A 6 16.60 -9.24 -5.27
N LEU A 7 15.87 -10.10 -4.56
CA LEU A 7 16.20 -10.42 -3.16
C LEU A 7 17.63 -10.95 -3.05
N LYS A 8 18.04 -11.87 -3.94
CA LYS A 8 19.41 -12.39 -3.99
C LYS A 8 20.43 -11.30 -4.33
N VAL A 9 20.13 -10.41 -5.28
CA VAL A 9 21.00 -9.28 -5.63
C VAL A 9 21.21 -8.34 -4.42
N PHE A 10 20.21 -8.19 -3.58
CA PHE A 10 20.29 -7.41 -2.34
C PHE A 10 20.66 -8.27 -1.11
N HIS A 11 21.41 -9.37 -1.32
CA HIS A 11 21.95 -10.23 -0.26
C HIS A 11 20.89 -10.78 0.70
N ASN A 12 19.71 -11.11 0.20
CA ASN A 12 18.53 -11.53 0.95
C ASN A 12 17.98 -10.49 1.95
N PHE A 13 18.38 -9.23 1.81
CA PHE A 13 17.81 -8.17 2.66
C PHE A 13 16.41 -7.78 2.17
N LEU A 14 15.41 -7.94 3.03
CA LEU A 14 14.04 -7.54 2.73
C LEU A 14 13.96 -6.04 2.40
N PRO A 15 13.03 -5.67 1.51
CA PRO A 15 12.74 -4.26 1.30
C PRO A 15 12.10 -3.66 2.55
N SER A 16 12.43 -2.40 2.81
CA SER A 16 11.91 -1.65 3.95
C SER A 16 11.51 -0.23 3.51
N PRO A 17 10.85 0.56 4.34
CA PRO A 17 10.57 1.96 4.03
C PRO A 17 11.81 2.76 3.62
N GLN A 18 12.98 2.42 4.17
CA GLN A 18 14.25 3.11 3.90
C GLN A 18 14.89 2.65 2.59
N THR A 19 14.87 1.35 2.30
CA THR A 19 15.61 0.78 1.15
C THR A 19 14.78 0.63 -0.11
N ARG A 20 13.51 0.38 -0.03
CA ARG A 20 12.49 0.33 -1.09
C ARG A 20 12.97 -0.17 -2.48
N TRP A 21 13.96 -1.10 -2.48
CA TRP A 21 14.53 -1.62 -3.71
C TRP A 21 13.49 -2.29 -4.62
N CYS A 22 12.47 -2.94 -4.02
CA CYS A 22 11.38 -3.56 -4.76
C CYS A 22 10.61 -2.54 -5.63
N THR A 23 10.37 -1.34 -5.13
CA THR A 23 9.74 -0.27 -5.91
C THR A 23 10.65 0.17 -7.06
N ARG A 24 11.92 0.42 -6.79
CA ARG A 24 12.86 0.90 -7.82
C ARG A 24 13.09 -0.14 -8.92
N MET A 25 13.39 -1.38 -8.52
CA MET A 25 13.84 -2.42 -9.46
C MET A 25 12.71 -3.16 -10.17
N MET A 26 11.52 -3.24 -9.55
CA MET A 26 10.42 -4.03 -10.10
C MET A 26 9.27 -3.18 -10.67
N LYS A 27 9.26 -1.88 -10.39
CA LYS A 27 8.23 -0.96 -10.90
C LYS A 27 8.82 0.19 -11.70
N LEU A 28 9.64 1.03 -11.06
CA LEU A 28 10.12 2.26 -11.70
C LEU A 28 11.10 1.98 -12.84
N TYR A 29 12.09 1.11 -12.61
CA TYR A 29 13.08 0.80 -13.63
C TYR A 29 12.45 0.14 -14.87
N PRO A 30 11.62 -0.92 -14.77
CA PRO A 30 10.94 -1.50 -15.92
C PRO A 30 10.03 -0.50 -16.65
N PHE A 31 9.35 0.37 -15.92
CA PHE A 31 8.53 1.42 -16.53
C PHE A 31 9.40 2.40 -17.36
N LYS A 32 10.51 2.87 -16.80
CA LYS A 32 11.42 3.77 -17.52
C LYS A 32 12.03 3.12 -18.75
N GLU A 33 12.46 1.88 -18.65
CA GLU A 33 12.98 1.13 -19.80
C GLU A 33 11.90 0.93 -20.89
N TRP A 34 10.65 0.74 -20.48
CA TRP A 34 9.55 0.56 -21.43
C TRP A 34 9.20 1.85 -22.19
N ILE A 35 9.20 3.01 -21.53
CA ILE A 35 8.88 4.30 -22.18
C ILE A 35 10.07 4.89 -22.93
N LYS A 36 11.30 4.52 -22.60
CA LYS A 36 12.52 5.09 -23.14
C LYS A 36 12.57 5.14 -24.67
N PRO A 37 12.24 4.07 -25.43
CA PRO A 37 12.23 4.13 -26.89
C PRO A 37 11.24 5.15 -27.45
N MET A 38 10.12 5.37 -26.78
CA MET A 38 9.11 6.36 -27.20
C MET A 38 9.67 7.78 -27.04
N LEU A 39 10.28 8.06 -25.89
CA LEU A 39 10.90 9.36 -25.61
C LEU A 39 12.08 9.64 -26.56
N GLU A 40 12.92 8.65 -26.83
CA GLU A 40 14.04 8.74 -27.79
C GLU A 40 13.55 8.96 -29.24
N ALA A 41 12.36 8.47 -29.60
CA ALA A 41 11.72 8.72 -30.86
C ALA A 41 11.09 10.15 -30.96
N GLY A 42 11.05 10.87 -29.83
CA GLY A 42 10.42 12.21 -29.77
C GLY A 42 8.90 12.16 -29.51
N ASP A 43 8.36 10.99 -29.14
CA ASP A 43 6.94 10.84 -28.82
C ASP A 43 6.60 11.58 -27.52
N GLN A 44 5.39 12.17 -27.48
CA GLN A 44 4.85 12.75 -26.26
C GLN A 44 4.19 11.67 -25.42
N VAL A 45 4.72 11.43 -24.22
CA VAL A 45 4.21 10.41 -23.29
C VAL A 45 3.39 11.06 -22.17
N TYR A 46 2.13 10.69 -22.05
CA TYR A 46 1.22 11.18 -21.02
C TYR A 46 0.99 10.09 -19.97
N SER A 47 1.48 10.31 -18.75
CA SER A 47 1.31 9.41 -17.62
C SER A 47 0.23 9.90 -16.66
N TYR A 48 -0.90 9.21 -16.61
CA TYR A 48 -1.99 9.51 -15.72
C TYR A 48 -1.76 8.82 -14.38
N VAL A 49 -1.62 9.60 -13.31
CA VAL A 49 -1.34 9.10 -11.96
C VAL A 49 -2.53 9.39 -11.05
N ALA A 50 -3.12 8.36 -10.47
CA ALA A 50 -4.33 8.45 -9.65
C ALA A 50 -4.03 8.92 -8.21
N ILE A 51 -3.38 10.08 -8.06
CA ILE A 51 -3.24 10.76 -6.78
C ILE A 51 -4.49 11.60 -6.56
N ARG A 52 -5.14 11.40 -5.41
CA ARG A 52 -6.39 12.06 -5.06
C ARG A 52 -6.18 13.50 -4.54
N ALA A 53 -7.25 14.27 -4.48
CA ALA A 53 -7.22 15.64 -3.98
C ALA A 53 -6.89 15.73 -2.48
N ASP A 54 -7.26 14.71 -1.70
CA ASP A 54 -6.98 14.60 -0.27
C ASP A 54 -5.56 14.07 0.06
N GLU A 55 -4.70 13.88 -0.96
CA GLU A 55 -3.30 13.49 -0.81
C GLU A 55 -2.33 14.61 -1.28
N PRO A 56 -2.39 15.83 -0.70
CA PRO A 56 -1.64 16.99 -1.21
C PRO A 56 -0.11 16.85 -1.11
N HIS A 57 0.36 16.05 -0.15
CA HIS A 57 1.78 15.79 0.10
C HIS A 57 2.42 14.80 -0.89
N ARG A 58 1.61 14.10 -1.70
CA ARG A 58 2.13 13.15 -2.71
C ARG A 58 2.45 13.91 -4.00
N THR A 59 3.70 13.87 -4.43
CA THR A 59 4.17 14.62 -5.61
C THR A 59 4.20 13.80 -6.90
N GLY A 60 4.09 12.48 -6.82
CA GLY A 60 4.19 11.64 -8.00
C GLY A 60 5.64 11.42 -8.48
N LEU A 61 5.79 10.59 -9.51
CA LEU A 61 7.04 10.47 -10.23
C LEU A 61 7.16 11.69 -11.16
N VAL A 62 8.11 12.56 -10.87
CA VAL A 62 8.49 13.65 -11.77
C VAL A 62 9.66 13.14 -12.63
N ASP A 63 9.50 13.14 -13.93
CA ASP A 63 10.60 12.92 -14.87
C ASP A 63 11.08 14.28 -15.43
N SER A 64 12.36 14.35 -15.73
CA SER A 64 12.98 15.56 -16.29
C SER A 64 12.94 15.61 -17.83
N ASP A 65 12.45 14.55 -18.48
CA ASP A 65 12.31 14.52 -19.93
C ASP A 65 11.18 15.47 -20.38
N PRO A 66 11.45 16.39 -21.33
CA PRO A 66 10.44 17.36 -21.77
C PRO A 66 9.25 16.72 -22.49
N ASN A 67 9.40 15.50 -22.99
CA ASN A 67 8.34 14.77 -23.67
C ASN A 67 7.51 13.89 -22.70
N MET A 68 7.85 13.88 -21.41
CA MET A 68 7.12 13.14 -20.36
C MET A 68 6.19 14.06 -19.59
N HIS A 69 4.89 13.87 -19.74
CA HIS A 69 3.85 14.65 -19.10
C HIS A 69 3.16 13.83 -18.02
N VAL A 70 3.29 14.25 -16.76
CA VAL A 70 2.60 13.60 -15.65
C VAL A 70 1.33 14.39 -15.31
N ILE A 71 0.18 13.71 -15.32
CA ILE A 71 -1.15 14.30 -15.11
C ILE A 71 -1.79 13.64 -13.88
N PHE A 72 -2.45 14.44 -13.06
CA PHE A 72 -3.13 13.99 -11.83
C PHE A 72 -4.64 14.24 -11.94
N PRO A 73 -5.39 13.47 -12.74
CA PRO A 73 -6.77 13.77 -13.07
C PRO A 73 -7.70 13.82 -11.87
N LEU A 74 -7.50 12.96 -10.87
CA LEU A 74 -8.32 12.97 -9.66
C LEU A 74 -8.07 14.23 -8.83
N ARG A 75 -6.82 14.67 -8.72
CA ARG A 75 -6.46 15.90 -8.01
C ARG A 75 -7.00 17.13 -8.72
N GLU A 76 -6.85 17.20 -10.04
CA GLU A 76 -7.33 18.31 -10.87
C GLU A 76 -8.86 18.43 -10.83
N ALA A 77 -9.56 17.30 -10.75
CA ALA A 77 -11.01 17.24 -10.62
C ALA A 77 -11.52 17.39 -9.16
N GLY A 78 -10.64 17.58 -8.17
CA GLY A 78 -11.03 17.69 -6.77
C GLY A 78 -11.59 16.40 -6.17
N ILE A 79 -11.27 15.24 -6.76
CA ILE A 79 -11.81 13.93 -6.34
C ILE A 79 -10.98 13.40 -5.17
N ASP A 80 -11.62 13.24 -4.04
CA ASP A 80 -11.10 12.63 -2.82
C ASP A 80 -11.34 11.10 -2.78
N LYS A 81 -11.03 10.46 -1.66
CA LYS A 81 -11.24 9.01 -1.46
C LYS A 81 -12.70 8.62 -1.64
N GLN A 82 -13.62 9.43 -1.12
CA GLN A 82 -15.05 9.18 -1.25
C GLN A 82 -15.49 9.24 -2.72
N GLY A 83 -15.05 10.27 -3.43
CA GLY A 83 -15.35 10.43 -4.86
C GLY A 83 -14.86 9.27 -5.71
N VAL A 84 -13.70 8.66 -5.38
CA VAL A 84 -13.21 7.44 -6.05
C VAL A 84 -14.17 6.27 -5.81
N TYR A 85 -14.68 6.10 -4.60
CA TYR A 85 -15.63 5.05 -4.27
C TYR A 85 -16.96 5.24 -5.03
N ASP A 86 -17.46 6.48 -5.08
CA ASP A 86 -18.69 6.81 -5.78
C ASP A 86 -18.57 6.55 -7.31
N ILE A 87 -17.39 6.83 -7.87
CA ILE A 87 -17.08 6.50 -9.28
C ILE A 87 -17.10 4.98 -9.50
N LEU A 88 -16.47 4.19 -8.63
CA LEU A 88 -16.42 2.73 -8.76
C LEU A 88 -17.82 2.10 -8.64
N GLU A 89 -18.64 2.59 -7.72
CA GLU A 89 -20.01 2.13 -7.54
C GLU A 89 -20.89 2.52 -8.73
N SER A 90 -20.85 3.79 -9.15
CA SER A 90 -21.67 4.30 -10.26
C SER A 90 -21.29 3.68 -11.62
N SER A 91 -20.03 3.29 -11.80
CA SER A 91 -19.57 2.59 -13.01
C SER A 91 -20.03 1.12 -13.11
N GLY A 92 -20.63 0.57 -12.04
CA GLY A 92 -21.03 -0.83 -11.96
C GLY A 92 -19.87 -1.81 -11.72
N ILE A 93 -18.63 -1.33 -11.59
CA ILE A 93 -17.46 -2.17 -11.27
C ILE A 93 -17.50 -2.59 -9.79
N GLY A 94 -17.96 -1.70 -8.92
CA GLY A 94 -17.97 -1.89 -7.47
C GLY A 94 -16.57 -1.83 -6.84
N LEU A 95 -16.52 -1.98 -5.53
CA LEU A 95 -15.26 -2.00 -4.80
C LEU A 95 -14.56 -3.36 -4.93
N PRO A 96 -13.25 -3.39 -5.16
CA PRO A 96 -12.48 -4.63 -5.14
C PRO A 96 -12.61 -5.37 -3.79
N LYS A 97 -12.79 -6.69 -3.85
CA LYS A 97 -13.03 -7.53 -2.66
C LYS A 97 -11.94 -7.45 -1.58
N TYR A 98 -10.70 -7.08 -1.94
CA TYR A 98 -9.64 -6.96 -0.96
C TYR A 98 -9.87 -5.79 0.04
N TYR A 99 -10.69 -4.79 -0.30
CA TYR A 99 -11.05 -3.73 0.65
C TYR A 99 -11.86 -4.23 1.86
N GLU A 100 -12.40 -5.44 1.82
CA GLU A 100 -13.01 -6.08 2.99
C GLU A 100 -12.02 -6.32 4.15
N TRP A 101 -10.72 -6.36 3.84
CA TRP A 101 -9.70 -6.73 4.82
C TRP A 101 -8.34 -6.02 4.64
N ARG A 102 -8.24 -5.12 3.65
CA ARG A 102 -7.04 -4.31 3.38
C ARG A 102 -7.44 -2.87 3.11
N SER A 103 -6.60 -1.95 3.57
CA SER A 103 -6.80 -0.52 3.37
C SER A 103 -6.52 -0.08 1.92
N ARG A 104 -5.72 -0.84 1.19
CA ARG A 104 -5.28 -0.46 -0.16
C ARG A 104 -4.85 -1.66 -1.00
N SER A 105 -4.78 -1.46 -2.31
CA SER A 105 -4.12 -2.40 -3.21
C SER A 105 -2.61 -2.47 -2.94
N GLY A 106 -2.03 -3.64 -3.10
CA GLY A 106 -0.60 -3.83 -2.88
C GLY A 106 -0.15 -5.24 -3.22
N CYS A 107 1.14 -5.52 -3.02
CA CYS A 107 1.69 -6.86 -3.15
C CYS A 107 1.05 -7.80 -2.14
N THR A 108 1.09 -9.10 -2.40
CA THR A 108 0.55 -10.14 -1.49
C THR A 108 1.12 -9.96 -0.08
N PHE A 109 2.40 -9.66 0.02
CA PHE A 109 3.09 -9.27 1.25
C PHE A 109 3.91 -8.00 0.99
N CYS A 110 3.89 -7.08 1.95
CA CYS A 110 4.51 -5.78 1.83
C CYS A 110 4.81 -5.22 3.22
N PHE A 111 5.96 -4.59 3.40
CA PHE A 111 6.34 -3.93 4.66
C PHE A 111 5.45 -2.73 5.04
N PHE A 112 4.60 -2.28 4.13
CA PHE A 112 3.56 -1.28 4.42
C PHE A 112 2.22 -1.88 4.85
N GLN A 113 2.11 -3.20 4.97
CA GLN A 113 0.91 -3.82 5.51
C GLN A 113 0.79 -3.54 7.00
N GLN A 114 -0.43 -3.22 7.43
CA GLN A 114 -0.75 -3.06 8.84
C GLN A 114 -0.78 -4.42 9.56
N LYS A 115 -0.58 -4.43 10.87
CA LYS A 115 -0.56 -5.69 11.65
C LYS A 115 -1.86 -6.49 11.51
N ILE A 116 -2.99 -5.81 11.49
CA ILE A 116 -4.29 -6.46 11.27
C ILE A 116 -4.41 -7.08 9.87
N GLU A 117 -3.83 -6.45 8.84
CA GLU A 117 -3.81 -7.00 7.48
C GLU A 117 -2.95 -8.27 7.40
N TRP A 118 -1.85 -8.34 8.17
CA TRP A 118 -1.07 -9.57 8.32
C TRP A 118 -1.86 -10.68 8.99
N VAL A 119 -2.65 -10.36 10.02
CA VAL A 119 -3.58 -11.32 10.66
C VAL A 119 -4.61 -11.82 9.64
N HIS A 120 -5.20 -10.93 8.86
CA HIS A 120 -6.14 -11.32 7.82
C HIS A 120 -5.49 -12.14 6.70
N LEU A 121 -4.25 -11.84 6.33
CA LEU A 121 -3.51 -12.65 5.36
C LEU A 121 -3.29 -14.07 5.91
N LEU A 122 -2.91 -14.21 7.19
CA LEU A 122 -2.77 -15.51 7.84
C LEU A 122 -4.08 -16.31 7.82
N GLU A 123 -5.21 -15.67 8.10
CA GLU A 123 -6.52 -16.33 8.20
C GLU A 123 -7.12 -16.68 6.84
N ARG A 124 -6.95 -15.82 5.84
CA ARG A 124 -7.58 -15.97 4.52
C ARG A 124 -6.67 -16.68 3.51
N HIS A 125 -5.37 -16.50 3.62
CA HIS A 125 -4.35 -17.00 2.69
C HIS A 125 -3.11 -17.51 3.45
N PRO A 126 -3.25 -18.60 4.26
CA PRO A 126 -2.17 -19.09 5.13
C PRO A 126 -0.93 -19.54 4.35
N ASP A 127 -1.10 -20.02 3.12
CA ASP A 127 -0.01 -20.36 2.21
C ASP A 127 0.85 -19.13 1.87
N LYS A 128 0.23 -17.98 1.62
CA LYS A 128 0.92 -16.71 1.33
C LYS A 128 1.57 -16.11 2.57
N PHE A 129 0.95 -16.25 3.71
CA PHE A 129 1.59 -15.86 4.97
C PHE A 129 2.83 -16.69 5.26
N LYS A 130 2.76 -18.00 5.03
CA LYS A 130 3.90 -18.90 5.19
C LYS A 130 5.04 -18.55 4.23
N GLU A 131 4.74 -18.27 2.97
CA GLU A 131 5.72 -17.79 1.99
C GLU A 131 6.44 -16.53 2.48
N ALA A 132 5.70 -15.56 3.01
CA ALA A 132 6.27 -14.34 3.59
C ALA A 132 7.17 -14.63 4.80
N MET A 133 6.78 -15.58 5.67
CA MET A 133 7.62 -16.02 6.80
C MET A 133 8.93 -16.65 6.36
N GLU A 134 8.95 -17.45 5.30
CA GLU A 134 10.18 -18.06 4.79
C GLU A 134 11.14 -16.97 4.28
N TYR A 135 10.66 -15.98 3.54
CA TYR A 135 11.48 -14.83 3.14
C TYR A 135 12.07 -14.08 4.34
N GLU A 136 11.28 -13.86 5.39
CA GLU A 136 11.75 -13.17 6.60
C GLU A 136 12.82 -14.00 7.32
N LYS A 137 12.64 -15.30 7.41
CA LYS A 137 13.59 -16.24 8.01
C LYS A 137 14.91 -16.26 7.26
N GLU A 138 14.89 -16.37 5.94
CA GLU A 138 16.08 -16.32 5.09
C GLU A 138 16.80 -14.98 5.20
N ALA A 139 16.06 -13.88 5.21
CA ALA A 139 16.59 -12.55 5.38
C ALA A 139 17.29 -12.39 6.74
N THR A 140 16.65 -12.83 7.82
CA THR A 140 17.21 -12.79 9.18
C THR A 140 18.49 -13.63 9.26
N ALA A 141 18.50 -14.82 8.69
CA ALA A 141 19.69 -15.68 8.63
C ALA A 141 20.84 -15.03 7.85
N SER A 142 20.54 -14.17 6.87
CA SER A 142 21.50 -13.39 6.09
C SER A 142 21.92 -12.08 6.77
N GLY A 143 21.46 -11.80 7.99
CA GLY A 143 21.79 -10.59 8.76
C GLY A 143 20.96 -9.36 8.40
N SER A 144 19.81 -9.52 7.72
CA SER A 144 18.90 -8.41 7.47
C SER A 144 18.35 -7.86 8.79
N PRO A 145 18.39 -6.54 9.00
CA PRO A 145 17.77 -5.91 10.17
C PRO A 145 16.26 -5.69 9.99
N PHE A 146 15.69 -6.04 8.83
CA PHE A 146 14.32 -5.73 8.48
C PHE A 146 13.43 -6.97 8.58
N THR A 147 12.25 -6.75 9.14
CA THR A 147 11.11 -7.68 9.13
C THR A 147 9.99 -7.08 8.27
N TRP A 148 9.02 -7.92 7.87
CA TRP A 148 7.86 -7.42 7.11
C TRP A 148 7.00 -6.46 7.95
N SER A 149 6.75 -6.80 9.21
CA SER A 149 6.06 -5.93 10.16
C SER A 149 7.11 -5.18 10.99
N GLN A 150 6.99 -3.87 11.07
CA GLN A 150 7.97 -3.07 11.78
C GLN A 150 8.06 -3.47 13.26
N GLY A 151 9.28 -3.79 13.70
CA GLY A 151 9.60 -4.12 15.09
C GLY A 151 9.10 -5.50 15.57
N GLU A 152 8.56 -6.35 14.70
CA GLU A 152 8.00 -7.65 15.06
C GLU A 152 8.12 -8.63 13.90
N SER A 153 8.55 -9.87 14.17
CA SER A 153 8.59 -10.92 13.14
C SER A 153 7.19 -11.47 12.86
N LEU A 154 6.98 -11.99 11.64
CA LEU A 154 5.72 -12.69 11.32
C LEU A 154 5.51 -13.94 12.18
N ALA A 155 6.61 -14.58 12.62
CA ALA A 155 6.54 -15.70 13.55
C ALA A 155 5.98 -15.29 14.92
N ASP A 156 6.39 -14.11 15.42
CA ASP A 156 5.86 -13.56 16.66
C ASP A 156 4.41 -13.07 16.50
N LEU A 157 4.12 -12.40 15.39
CA LEU A 157 2.79 -11.92 15.06
C LEU A 157 1.77 -13.06 14.95
N SER A 158 2.17 -14.23 14.46
CA SER A 158 1.30 -15.40 14.30
C SER A 158 0.95 -16.14 15.61
N LYS A 159 1.54 -15.75 16.73
CA LYS A 159 1.21 -16.34 18.03
C LYS A 159 -0.26 -16.05 18.41
N PRO A 160 -1.03 -17.04 18.91
CA PRO A 160 -2.45 -16.86 19.21
C PRO A 160 -2.76 -15.66 20.13
N GLU A 161 -1.94 -15.44 21.13
CA GLU A 161 -2.12 -14.32 22.06
C GLU A 161 -1.86 -12.96 21.39
N ARG A 162 -0.87 -12.94 20.47
CA ARG A 162 -0.55 -11.74 19.72
C ARG A 162 -1.65 -11.38 18.71
N ILE A 163 -2.21 -12.37 18.02
CA ILE A 163 -3.36 -12.20 17.14
C ILE A 163 -4.55 -11.60 17.90
N LYS A 164 -4.88 -12.14 19.08
CA LYS A 164 -5.95 -11.58 19.92
C LYS A 164 -5.70 -10.13 20.28
N GLN A 165 -4.46 -9.80 20.67
CA GLN A 165 -4.07 -8.44 20.99
C GLN A 165 -4.23 -7.50 19.80
N ILE A 166 -3.73 -7.88 18.62
CA ILE A 166 -3.83 -7.07 17.40
C ILE A 166 -5.30 -6.81 17.03
N LYS A 167 -6.14 -7.84 17.09
CA LYS A 167 -7.58 -7.69 16.83
C LYS A 167 -8.26 -6.78 17.84
N PHE A 168 -7.93 -6.92 19.12
CA PHE A 168 -8.47 -6.06 20.17
C PHE A 168 -8.06 -4.60 19.96
N ASP A 169 -6.78 -4.34 19.69
CA ASP A 169 -6.27 -3.00 19.43
C ASP A 169 -6.92 -2.37 18.19
N PHE A 170 -7.16 -3.16 17.14
CA PHE A 170 -7.87 -2.73 15.94
C PHE A 170 -9.31 -2.30 16.27
N GLU A 171 -10.09 -3.14 16.98
CA GLU A 171 -11.46 -2.81 17.37
C GLU A 171 -11.52 -1.58 18.30
N LEU A 172 -10.56 -1.43 19.18
CA LEU A 172 -10.46 -0.25 20.04
C LEU A 172 -10.23 1.04 19.26
N ARG A 173 -9.34 1.00 18.26
CA ARG A 173 -9.09 2.13 17.36
C ARG A 173 -10.33 2.44 16.52
N LYS A 174 -10.96 1.43 15.94
CA LYS A 174 -12.21 1.57 15.19
C LYS A 174 -13.29 2.27 16.03
N ALA A 175 -13.47 1.85 17.28
CA ALA A 175 -14.43 2.47 18.18
C ALA A 175 -14.08 3.94 18.48
N ARG A 176 -12.80 4.27 18.65
CA ARG A 176 -12.35 5.67 18.87
C ARG A 176 -12.61 6.54 17.66
N GLU A 177 -12.30 6.07 16.46
CA GLU A 177 -12.56 6.81 15.23
C GLU A 177 -14.04 7.05 15.00
N LEU A 178 -14.89 6.06 15.26
CA LEU A 178 -16.34 6.24 15.21
C LEU A 178 -16.83 7.30 16.19
N ALA A 179 -16.26 7.31 17.40
CA ALA A 179 -16.64 8.29 18.43
C ALA A 179 -16.17 9.73 18.10
N LEU A 180 -15.07 9.86 17.35
CA LEU A 180 -14.51 11.16 16.94
C LEU A 180 -15.18 11.72 15.69
N ARG A 181 -15.90 10.89 14.91
CA ARG A 181 -16.61 11.39 13.72
C ARG A 181 -17.69 12.38 14.14
N PRO A 182 -17.67 13.61 13.61
CA PRO A 182 -18.75 14.56 13.88
C PRO A 182 -20.07 13.97 13.39
N ALA A 183 -21.07 13.98 14.26
CA ALA A 183 -22.44 13.62 13.89
C ALA A 183 -22.95 14.64 12.86
N ASN A 184 -22.74 14.38 11.58
CA ASN A 184 -23.31 15.19 10.51
C ASN A 184 -24.67 14.57 10.15
N PRO A 185 -25.79 15.25 10.48
CA PRO A 185 -27.15 14.75 10.23
C PRO A 185 -27.43 14.45 8.75
N LEU A 186 -26.72 15.11 7.83
CA LEU A 186 -26.85 14.91 6.38
C LEU A 186 -26.11 13.66 5.88
N ARG A 187 -25.23 13.06 6.68
CA ARG A 187 -24.51 11.83 6.38
C ARG A 187 -25.07 10.59 7.08
N ALA A 188 -26.06 10.72 7.93
CA ALA A 188 -26.66 9.62 8.68
C ALA A 188 -27.34 8.55 7.78
N GLY A 189 -27.55 8.84 6.49
CA GLY A 189 -28.07 7.87 5.51
C GLY A 189 -26.99 7.09 4.74
N LEU A 190 -25.73 7.43 4.94
CA LEU A 190 -24.56 6.77 4.33
C LEU A 190 -23.63 6.32 5.45
N GLU A 191 -24.09 5.39 6.30
CA GLU A 191 -23.23 4.69 7.26
C GLU A 191 -22.27 3.78 6.49
N ARG A 192 -21.19 4.38 5.98
CA ARG A 192 -20.07 3.64 5.45
C ARG A 192 -19.27 3.09 6.63
N GLU A 193 -19.03 1.78 6.62
CA GLU A 193 -18.07 1.18 7.55
C GLU A 193 -16.72 1.90 7.43
N LEU A 194 -16.08 2.14 8.58
CA LEU A 194 -14.70 2.62 8.60
C LEU A 194 -13.80 1.61 7.93
N ASP A 195 -13.02 2.04 6.96
CA ASP A 195 -11.98 1.18 6.42
C ASP A 195 -10.70 1.27 7.29
N MET A 196 -9.70 0.45 6.97
CA MET A 196 -8.48 0.39 7.77
C MET A 196 -7.63 1.65 7.67
N ASP A 197 -7.70 2.40 6.56
CA ASP A 197 -7.03 3.69 6.45
C ASP A 197 -7.66 4.73 7.36
N ASP A 198 -8.99 4.71 7.52
CA ASP A 198 -9.69 5.61 8.45
C ASP A 198 -9.27 5.32 9.91
N ILE A 199 -9.00 4.07 10.25
CA ILE A 199 -8.68 3.64 11.62
C ILE A 199 -7.23 3.91 11.99
N TYR A 200 -6.30 3.65 11.09
CA TYR A 200 -4.87 3.76 11.36
C TYR A 200 -4.21 4.98 10.73
N GLY A 201 -4.83 5.57 9.70
CA GLY A 201 -4.21 6.64 8.94
C GLY A 201 -2.82 6.26 8.44
N ASP A 202 -1.88 7.17 8.55
CA ASP A 202 -0.47 6.94 8.17
C ASP A 202 0.40 6.35 9.31
N ASP A 203 -0.16 6.13 10.50
CA ASP A 203 0.63 5.87 11.72
C ASP A 203 1.29 4.49 11.79
N GLU A 204 0.64 3.41 11.34
CA GLU A 204 1.24 2.07 11.40
C GLU A 204 1.96 1.63 10.12
N GLY A 205 1.61 2.16 8.99
CA GLY A 205 2.21 1.79 7.70
C GLY A 205 3.28 2.74 7.20
N ASN A 206 3.62 3.74 7.99
CA ASN A 206 4.61 4.78 7.71
C ASN A 206 4.59 5.29 6.26
N GLY A 207 3.44 5.77 5.88
CA GLY A 207 3.20 6.38 4.59
C GLY A 207 2.88 5.37 3.49
N ALA A 208 1.89 5.71 2.69
CA ALA A 208 1.52 4.97 1.49
C ALA A 208 2.76 4.55 0.70
N CYS A 209 2.70 3.41 0.03
CA CYS A 209 3.69 3.04 -0.98
C CYS A 209 3.78 4.19 -1.99
N ASN A 210 4.58 5.17 -1.64
CA ASN A 210 4.82 6.34 -2.47
C ASN A 210 5.69 5.90 -3.65
N ILE A 211 5.10 5.13 -4.57
CA ILE A 211 5.69 4.93 -5.91
C ILE A 211 5.99 6.30 -6.51
N CYS A 212 5.36 7.30 -5.95
CA CYS A 212 5.30 8.66 -6.41
C CYS A 212 6.05 9.67 -5.54
N THR A 213 6.84 9.28 -4.56
CA THR A 213 7.72 10.22 -3.84
C THR A 213 9.14 9.71 -3.85
N LYS A 214 9.98 10.43 -4.61
CA LYS A 214 11.45 10.36 -4.79
C LYS A 214 12.04 9.03 -5.22
#